data_c990882846e43ab02c10f4004d6ac372
#
_entry.id   c990882846e43ab02c10f4004d6ac372
#
_cell.length_a   1.000
_cell.length_b   1.000
_cell.length_c   1.000
_cell.angle_alpha   90.00
_cell.angle_beta   90.00
_cell.angle_gamma   90.00
#
_symmetry.space_group_name_H-M   'P 1'
#
loop_
_entity.id
_entity.type
_entity.pdbx_description
1 polymer ?
#
loop_
_entity_poly.entity_id
_entity_poly.type
_entity_poly.pdbx_seq_one_letter_code
_entity_poly.pdbx_strand_id
1 'polypeptide(L)'
;VRLSHALSVIVDKNGKILIENWKPTSLTAEVRDRLKLLPSTISETLEIDENWGEPKLSANEKLFGWNSFSILALNSGDINIPVNAIQPSANALCQLRFVVGTDADKIISSLRDHLDRHGFEDIKIITDNAINFEATRTNLNNIWLEKVEGILEEFHGDKIHVIPNLAGSLPNNCFTDVLNVPTIWIPHSYKECSQHAPNEH
;
A
#
# COMPACT_ATOMS: atom_id res chain seq x y z
N VAL A 1 -1.45 24.82 10.40
CA VAL A 1 0.03 24.93 10.47
C VAL A 1 0.62 23.73 11.22
N ARG A 2 0.36 23.54 12.53
CA ARG A 2 1.02 22.48 13.32
C ARG A 2 0.76 21.08 12.74
N LEU A 3 -0.47 20.73 12.41
CA LEU A 3 -0.80 19.44 11.79
C LEU A 3 -0.11 19.26 10.43
N SER A 4 -0.01 20.29 9.61
CA SER A 4 0.69 20.21 8.31
C SER A 4 2.18 19.90 8.47
N HIS A 5 2.82 20.46 9.49
CA HIS A 5 4.21 20.15 9.81
C HIS A 5 4.36 18.74 10.38
N ALA A 6 3.42 18.28 11.20
CA ALA A 6 3.42 16.90 11.68
C ALA A 6 3.26 15.89 10.53
N LEU A 7 2.43 16.18 9.53
CA LEU A 7 2.30 15.34 8.33
C LEU A 7 3.58 15.35 7.50
N SER A 8 4.28 16.49 7.41
CA SER A 8 5.51 16.59 6.62
C SER A 8 6.73 15.85 7.20
N VAL A 9 6.67 15.44 8.45
CA VAL A 9 7.69 14.53 9.02
C VAL A 9 7.34 13.05 8.85
N ILE A 10 6.09 12.72 8.48
CA ILE A 10 5.66 11.35 8.18
C ILE A 10 5.99 10.98 6.74
N VAL A 11 5.70 11.90 5.82
CA VAL A 11 5.91 11.73 4.38
C VAL A 11 6.48 13.01 3.79
N ASP A 12 7.44 12.89 2.89
CA ASP A 12 8.01 14.06 2.21
C ASP A 12 7.11 14.56 1.07
N LYS A 13 7.52 15.66 0.44
CA LYS A 13 6.79 16.27 -0.68
C LYS A 13 6.64 15.37 -1.91
N ASN A 14 7.44 14.33 -2.02
CA ASN A 14 7.43 13.37 -3.12
C ASN A 14 6.74 12.05 -2.73
N GLY A 15 6.07 11.98 -1.58
CA GLY A 15 5.39 10.78 -1.13
C GLY A 15 6.29 9.69 -0.52
N LYS A 16 7.58 10.00 -0.27
CA LYS A 16 8.49 9.09 0.40
C LYS A 16 8.16 8.99 1.89
N ILE A 17 8.02 7.79 2.42
CA ILE A 17 7.79 7.52 3.84
C ILE A 17 9.08 7.80 4.63
N LEU A 18 8.96 8.63 5.68
CA LEU A 18 10.08 9.04 6.53
C LEU A 18 10.19 8.23 7.83
N ILE A 19 9.19 7.41 8.16
CA ILE A 19 9.20 6.51 9.32
C ILE A 19 9.92 5.22 8.92
N GLU A 20 11.08 4.97 9.49
CA GLU A 20 11.93 3.83 9.12
C GLU A 20 11.23 2.48 9.34
N ASN A 21 10.54 2.32 10.47
CA ASN A 21 9.81 1.09 10.82
C ASN A 21 8.59 0.83 9.90
N TRP A 22 8.22 1.77 9.06
CA TRP A 22 7.15 1.59 8.06
C TRP A 22 7.68 1.12 6.71
N LYS A 23 8.98 0.93 6.57
CA LYS A 23 9.57 0.42 5.35
C LYS A 23 9.56 -1.11 5.35
N PRO A 24 9.05 -1.76 4.30
CA PRO A 24 8.98 -3.22 4.26
C PRO A 24 10.38 -3.82 4.07
N THR A 25 10.57 -5.00 4.64
CA THR A 25 11.81 -5.79 4.49
C THR A 25 11.69 -6.88 3.43
N SER A 26 10.51 -7.07 2.85
CA SER A 26 10.19 -8.21 1.98
C SER A 26 10.47 -8.01 0.49
N LEU A 27 11.04 -6.87 0.09
CA LEU A 27 11.46 -6.62 -1.28
C LEU A 27 12.81 -7.30 -1.55
N THR A 28 12.80 -8.63 -1.53
CA THR A 28 13.97 -9.49 -1.77
C THR A 28 14.38 -9.48 -3.24
N ALA A 29 15.56 -10.03 -3.56
CA ALA A 29 16.03 -10.19 -4.94
C ALA A 29 15.02 -10.99 -5.79
N GLU A 30 14.48 -12.07 -5.23
CA GLU A 30 13.48 -12.92 -5.86
C GLU A 30 12.19 -12.14 -6.22
N VAL A 31 11.68 -11.36 -5.27
CA VAL A 31 10.50 -10.49 -5.50
C VAL A 31 10.81 -9.45 -6.59
N ARG A 32 11.99 -8.83 -6.55
CA ARG A 32 12.42 -7.87 -7.57
C ARG A 32 12.49 -8.51 -8.96
N ASP A 33 12.99 -9.73 -9.04
CA ASP A 33 13.11 -10.43 -10.32
C ASP A 33 11.73 -10.78 -10.90
N ARG A 34 10.76 -11.19 -10.08
CA ARG A 34 9.37 -11.35 -10.53
C ARG A 34 8.75 -10.01 -10.98
N LEU A 35 8.98 -8.93 -10.25
CA LEU A 35 8.46 -7.60 -10.59
C LEU A 35 9.06 -7.03 -11.90
N LYS A 36 10.30 -7.37 -12.25
CA LYS A 36 10.93 -7.00 -13.52
C LYS A 36 10.27 -7.65 -14.73
N LEU A 37 9.68 -8.84 -14.55
CA LEU A 37 9.00 -9.56 -15.61
C LEU A 37 7.61 -9.00 -15.91
N LEU A 38 7.04 -8.21 -15.00
CA LEU A 38 5.75 -7.59 -15.23
C LEU A 38 5.84 -6.53 -16.32
N PRO A 39 4.84 -6.43 -17.19
CA PRO A 39 4.74 -5.31 -18.12
C PRO A 39 4.75 -3.99 -17.34
N SER A 40 5.13 -2.92 -17.98
CA SER A 40 5.02 -1.60 -17.36
C SER A 40 3.53 -1.36 -17.04
N THR A 41 3.21 -1.26 -15.74
CA THR A 41 1.85 -0.93 -15.29
C THR A 41 1.46 0.51 -15.58
N ILE A 42 2.40 1.27 -16.13
CA ILE A 42 2.17 2.64 -16.57
C ILE A 42 1.29 2.56 -17.81
N SER A 43 0.03 2.93 -17.65
CA SER A 43 -0.85 3.14 -18.79
C SER A 43 -0.28 4.28 -19.63
N GLU A 44 -0.27 4.12 -20.95
CA GLU A 44 0.11 5.21 -21.89
C GLU A 44 -0.73 6.47 -21.71
N THR A 45 -1.83 6.38 -20.96
CA THR A 45 -2.77 7.48 -20.68
C THR A 45 -2.54 8.17 -19.34
N LEU A 46 -1.65 7.65 -18.48
CA LEU A 46 -1.38 8.23 -17.16
C LEU A 46 0.04 8.79 -17.10
N GLU A 47 0.14 10.09 -16.90
CA GLU A 47 1.42 10.72 -16.54
C GLU A 47 1.76 10.32 -15.10
N ILE A 48 2.90 9.65 -14.93
CA ILE A 48 3.41 9.28 -13.62
C ILE A 48 4.60 10.18 -13.30
N ASP A 49 4.56 10.83 -12.15
CA ASP A 49 5.74 11.52 -11.63
C ASP A 49 6.79 10.47 -11.21
N GLU A 50 7.85 10.37 -11.99
CA GLU A 50 8.96 9.44 -11.74
C GLU A 50 9.62 9.67 -10.37
N ASN A 51 9.55 10.90 -9.86
CA ASN A 51 10.12 11.27 -8.56
C ASN A 51 9.21 10.91 -7.39
N TRP A 52 7.96 10.45 -7.65
CA TRP A 52 7.02 10.09 -6.59
C TRP A 52 7.42 8.79 -5.87
N GLY A 53 7.34 8.81 -4.54
CA GLY A 53 7.56 7.67 -3.66
C GLY A 53 9.04 7.43 -3.31
N GLU A 54 9.36 6.20 -2.94
CA GLU A 54 10.72 5.83 -2.53
C GLU A 54 11.68 5.90 -3.73
N PRO A 55 12.81 6.64 -3.61
CA PRO A 55 13.77 6.78 -4.68
C PRO A 55 14.44 5.43 -5.00
N LYS A 56 14.92 5.28 -6.23
CA LYS A 56 15.63 4.09 -6.73
C LYS A 56 14.78 2.82 -6.86
N LEU A 57 13.48 2.90 -6.64
CA LEU A 57 12.55 1.81 -6.94
C LEU A 57 11.92 2.05 -8.30
N SER A 58 11.78 0.98 -9.09
CA SER A 58 10.99 1.00 -10.32
C SER A 58 9.49 1.19 -10.02
N ALA A 59 8.70 1.55 -11.02
CA ALA A 59 7.26 1.72 -10.87
C ALA A 59 6.57 0.46 -10.30
N ASN A 60 6.94 -0.72 -10.82
CA ASN A 60 6.41 -2.00 -10.32
C ASN A 60 6.84 -2.28 -8.88
N GLU A 61 8.07 -1.93 -8.49
CA GLU A 61 8.52 -2.08 -7.10
C GLU A 61 7.78 -1.13 -6.16
N LYS A 62 7.53 0.13 -6.57
CA LYS A 62 6.74 1.09 -5.79
C LYS A 62 5.30 0.62 -5.61
N LEU A 63 4.70 0.07 -6.67
CA LEU A 63 3.29 -0.34 -6.67
C LEU A 63 3.05 -1.66 -5.91
N PHE A 64 3.89 -2.66 -6.16
CA PHE A 64 3.67 -4.03 -5.66
C PHE A 64 4.65 -4.47 -4.57
N GLY A 65 5.68 -3.71 -4.30
CA GLY A 65 6.73 -4.10 -3.35
C GLY A 65 6.98 -3.13 -2.21
N TRP A 66 6.27 -2.00 -2.17
CA TRP A 66 6.54 -0.94 -1.22
C TRP A 66 5.28 -0.43 -0.53
N ASN A 67 5.46 0.20 0.63
CA ASN A 67 4.37 0.82 1.37
C ASN A 67 4.05 2.22 0.83
N SER A 68 2.81 2.62 0.97
CA SER A 68 2.37 3.97 0.61
C SER A 68 1.56 4.61 1.73
N PHE A 69 1.79 5.89 1.97
CA PHE A 69 1.03 6.69 2.92
C PHE A 69 0.26 7.76 2.18
N SER A 70 -1.04 7.83 2.44
CA SER A 70 -1.95 8.78 1.80
C SER A 70 -2.67 9.62 2.82
N ILE A 71 -2.77 10.93 2.56
CA ILE A 71 -3.65 11.84 3.28
C ILE A 71 -4.97 11.88 2.52
N LEU A 72 -5.98 11.20 3.04
CA LEU A 72 -7.29 11.07 2.38
C LEU A 72 -8.16 12.32 2.55
N ALA A 73 -8.01 12.98 3.71
CA ALA A 73 -8.70 14.24 3.99
C ALA A 73 -7.89 15.08 4.97
N LEU A 74 -7.96 16.39 4.83
CA LEU A 74 -7.36 17.37 5.72
C LEU A 74 -8.36 18.51 5.92
N ASN A 75 -8.72 18.76 7.17
CA ASN A 75 -9.72 19.77 7.51
C ASN A 75 -9.24 20.67 8.66
N SER A 76 -9.49 21.99 8.53
CA SER A 76 -9.32 22.99 9.57
C SER A 76 -10.20 24.20 9.23
N GLY A 77 -11.38 24.27 9.83
CA GLY A 77 -12.41 25.26 9.50
C GLY A 77 -13.26 24.86 8.29
N ASP A 78 -14.16 25.74 7.90
CA ASP A 78 -15.04 25.58 6.74
C ASP A 78 -14.62 26.58 5.64
N ILE A 79 -14.25 26.04 4.48
CA ILE A 79 -13.82 26.87 3.33
C ILE A 79 -14.98 27.71 2.76
N ASN A 80 -16.24 27.27 2.91
CA ASN A 80 -17.41 27.97 2.40
C ASN A 80 -17.87 29.10 3.33
N ILE A 81 -17.48 29.03 4.61
CA ILE A 81 -17.82 30.00 5.65
C ILE A 81 -16.54 30.36 6.42
N PRO A 82 -15.59 31.06 5.81
CA PRO A 82 -14.33 31.38 6.45
C PRO A 82 -14.54 32.37 7.59
N VAL A 83 -13.98 32.07 8.75
CA VAL A 83 -14.01 32.90 9.93
C VAL A 83 -12.63 33.54 10.10
N ASN A 84 -12.59 34.87 10.34
CA ASN A 84 -11.33 35.58 10.59
C ASN A 84 -10.85 35.33 12.04
N ALA A 85 -10.58 34.03 12.33
CA ALA A 85 -10.06 33.56 13.63
C ALA A 85 -9.23 32.30 13.43
N ILE A 86 -8.30 32.06 14.36
CA ILE A 86 -7.53 30.82 14.40
C ILE A 86 -8.49 29.67 14.76
N GLN A 87 -8.51 28.65 13.92
CA GLN A 87 -9.34 27.48 14.18
C GLN A 87 -8.82 26.67 15.38
N PRO A 88 -9.71 26.21 16.27
CA PRO A 88 -9.30 25.52 17.49
C PRO A 88 -8.77 24.10 17.24
N SER A 89 -9.07 23.53 16.11
CA SER A 89 -8.66 22.16 15.77
C SER A 89 -8.38 21.99 14.27
N ALA A 90 -7.60 20.98 13.97
CA ALA A 90 -7.38 20.47 12.60
C ALA A 90 -7.33 18.95 12.67
N ASN A 91 -7.85 18.28 11.64
CA ASN A 91 -7.89 16.83 11.56
C ASN A 91 -7.36 16.37 10.20
N ALA A 92 -6.65 15.25 10.19
CA ALA A 92 -6.25 14.56 8.97
C ALA A 92 -6.71 13.10 9.07
N LEU A 93 -7.36 12.62 8.01
CA LEU A 93 -7.62 11.21 7.81
C LEU A 93 -6.51 10.66 6.94
N CYS A 94 -5.79 9.67 7.44
CA CYS A 94 -4.63 9.12 6.75
C CYS A 94 -4.79 7.61 6.60
N GLN A 95 -4.17 7.06 5.57
CA GLN A 95 -4.12 5.63 5.31
C GLN A 95 -2.70 5.21 5.01
N LEU A 96 -2.21 4.19 5.71
CA LEU A 96 -1.01 3.45 5.36
C LEU A 96 -1.43 2.16 4.68
N ARG A 97 -1.01 1.96 3.44
CA ARG A 97 -1.08 0.67 2.75
C ARG A 97 0.27 0.00 2.86
N PHE A 98 0.29 -1.24 3.30
CA PHE A 98 1.53 -1.93 3.57
C PHE A 98 1.55 -3.33 2.96
N VAL A 99 2.75 -3.78 2.64
CA VAL A 99 3.03 -5.11 2.12
C VAL A 99 3.66 -5.99 3.20
N VAL A 100 3.76 -7.27 2.92
CA VAL A 100 4.48 -8.24 3.76
C VAL A 100 5.87 -7.73 4.12
N GLY A 101 6.31 -8.03 5.34
CA GLY A 101 7.59 -7.55 5.88
C GLY A 101 7.52 -6.18 6.57
N THR A 102 6.30 -5.65 6.70
CA THR A 102 5.98 -4.53 7.59
C THR A 102 5.41 -5.09 8.89
N ASP A 103 5.94 -4.67 10.02
CA ASP A 103 5.46 -5.08 11.34
C ASP A 103 4.19 -4.29 11.68
N ALA A 104 3.03 -4.91 11.44
CA ALA A 104 1.72 -4.28 11.59
C ALA A 104 1.46 -3.83 13.05
N ASP A 105 1.92 -4.59 14.03
CA ASP A 105 1.75 -4.30 15.46
C ASP A 105 2.51 -3.04 15.89
N LYS A 106 3.57 -2.69 15.15
CA LYS A 106 4.41 -1.53 15.44
C LYS A 106 4.04 -0.28 14.65
N ILE A 107 3.06 -0.32 13.77
CA ILE A 107 2.71 0.85 12.93
C ILE A 107 2.36 2.05 13.79
N ILE A 108 1.45 1.90 14.75
CA ILE A 108 0.96 3.00 15.58
C ILE A 108 2.01 3.47 16.59
N SER A 109 2.69 2.54 17.25
CA SER A 109 3.77 2.89 18.20
C SER A 109 4.91 3.62 17.50
N SER A 110 5.33 3.16 16.32
CA SER A 110 6.36 3.82 15.52
C SER A 110 5.95 5.23 15.06
N LEU A 111 4.67 5.43 14.73
CA LEU A 111 4.14 6.76 14.43
C LEU A 111 4.23 7.68 15.66
N ARG A 112 3.82 7.18 16.83
CA ARG A 112 3.89 7.97 18.06
C ARG A 112 5.31 8.37 18.39
N ASP A 113 6.22 7.40 18.41
CA ASP A 113 7.65 7.63 18.69
C ASP A 113 8.30 8.60 17.68
N HIS A 114 7.87 8.53 16.42
CA HIS A 114 8.38 9.40 15.38
C HIS A 114 7.88 10.84 15.55
N LEU A 115 6.60 11.02 15.83
CA LEU A 115 6.02 12.34 16.08
C LEU A 115 6.63 12.98 17.33
N ASP A 116 6.81 12.21 18.41
CA ASP A 116 7.42 12.70 19.65
C ASP A 116 8.86 13.17 19.43
N ARG A 117 9.67 12.40 18.70
CA ARG A 117 11.04 12.78 18.35
C ARG A 117 11.13 14.07 17.52
N HIS A 118 10.05 14.43 16.83
CA HIS A 118 9.97 15.65 16.04
C HIS A 118 9.24 16.81 16.76
N GLY A 119 8.92 16.64 18.06
CA GLY A 119 8.28 17.65 18.88
C GLY A 119 6.78 17.81 18.62
N PHE A 120 6.10 16.72 18.25
CA PHE A 120 4.65 16.68 17.99
C PHE A 120 3.89 15.78 18.98
N GLU A 121 4.26 15.83 20.25
CA GLU A 121 3.65 15.05 21.35
C GLU A 121 2.16 15.39 21.54
N ASP A 122 1.77 16.61 21.20
CA ASP A 122 0.40 17.12 21.29
C ASP A 122 -0.53 16.60 20.19
N ILE A 123 0.00 16.02 19.12
CA ILE A 123 -0.80 15.43 18.05
C ILE A 123 -1.43 14.13 18.56
N LYS A 124 -2.74 14.07 18.56
CA LYS A 124 -3.49 12.88 18.94
C LYS A 124 -3.58 11.93 17.75
N ILE A 125 -3.21 10.69 17.98
CA ILE A 125 -3.42 9.59 17.03
C ILE A 125 -4.74 8.92 17.44
N ILE A 126 -5.69 8.87 16.51
CA ILE A 126 -6.96 8.20 16.68
C ILE A 126 -6.97 7.06 15.67
N THR A 127 -7.00 5.84 16.17
CA THR A 127 -7.14 4.65 15.32
C THR A 127 -8.62 4.34 15.18
N ASP A 128 -9.07 4.20 13.95
CA ASP A 128 -10.36 3.60 13.69
C ASP A 128 -10.25 2.09 13.99
N ASN A 129 -11.24 1.52 14.68
CA ASN A 129 -11.37 0.08 14.85
C ASN A 129 -11.81 -0.60 13.52
N ALA A 130 -11.58 0.06 12.41
CA ALA A 130 -11.78 -0.49 11.09
C ALA A 130 -10.98 -1.79 10.94
N ILE A 131 -11.52 -2.72 10.22
CA ILE A 131 -10.91 -4.02 9.94
C ILE A 131 -9.54 -3.81 9.32
N ASN A 132 -8.50 -4.14 10.06
CA ASN A 132 -7.16 -4.21 9.54
C ASN A 132 -6.94 -5.61 8.97
N PHE A 133 -6.59 -5.67 7.69
CA PHE A 133 -6.17 -6.94 7.08
C PHE A 133 -4.65 -7.04 7.17
N GLU A 134 -4.16 -8.19 7.62
CA GLU A 134 -2.75 -8.52 7.60
C GLU A 134 -2.27 -8.69 6.15
N ALA A 135 -1.06 -8.20 5.88
CA ALA A 135 -0.44 -8.43 4.58
C ALA A 135 0.09 -9.86 4.50
N THR A 136 -0.32 -10.59 3.49
CA THR A 136 0.06 -11.99 3.29
C THR A 136 0.66 -12.22 1.91
N ARG A 137 1.51 -13.21 1.79
CA ARG A 137 2.08 -13.66 0.52
C ARG A 137 2.43 -15.13 0.59
N THR A 138 1.97 -15.89 -0.37
CA THR A 138 2.45 -17.26 -0.59
C THR A 138 3.92 -17.23 -1.02
N ASN A 139 4.73 -18.15 -0.51
CA ASN A 139 6.12 -18.26 -0.91
C ASN A 139 6.21 -18.48 -2.43
N LEU A 140 7.05 -17.68 -3.11
CA LEU A 140 7.20 -17.71 -4.57
C LEU A 140 7.78 -19.04 -5.09
N ASN A 141 8.42 -19.83 -4.23
CA ASN A 141 8.90 -21.17 -4.53
C ASN A 141 7.91 -22.29 -4.09
N ASN A 142 6.63 -21.95 -3.89
CA ASN A 142 5.64 -22.94 -3.50
C ASN A 142 5.26 -23.82 -4.69
N ILE A 143 5.24 -25.14 -4.47
CA ILE A 143 4.93 -26.14 -5.52
C ILE A 143 3.55 -25.92 -6.17
N TRP A 144 2.58 -25.39 -5.45
CA TRP A 144 1.27 -25.10 -6.01
C TRP A 144 1.31 -23.89 -6.94
N LEU A 145 2.14 -22.89 -6.65
CA LEU A 145 2.33 -21.77 -7.54
C LEU A 145 2.94 -22.23 -8.87
N GLU A 146 4.02 -23.01 -8.81
CA GLU A 146 4.67 -23.57 -10.00
C GLU A 146 3.69 -24.39 -10.85
N LYS A 147 2.86 -25.25 -10.23
CA LYS A 147 1.85 -26.03 -10.94
C LYS A 147 0.80 -25.16 -11.61
N VAL A 148 0.31 -24.12 -10.91
CA VAL A 148 -0.72 -23.22 -11.46
C VAL A 148 -0.12 -22.38 -12.60
N GLU A 149 1.10 -21.87 -12.47
CA GLU A 149 1.82 -21.19 -13.56
C GLU A 149 1.87 -22.11 -14.79
N GLY A 150 2.35 -23.35 -14.64
CA GLY A 150 2.47 -24.28 -15.77
C GLY A 150 1.13 -24.61 -16.45
N ILE A 151 0.07 -24.82 -15.68
CA ILE A 151 -1.27 -25.08 -16.24
C ILE A 151 -1.80 -23.87 -17.02
N LEU A 152 -1.63 -22.68 -16.46
CA LEU A 152 -2.11 -21.45 -17.09
C LEU A 152 -1.31 -21.12 -18.35
N GLU A 153 0.01 -21.32 -18.35
CA GLU A 153 0.87 -21.15 -19.51
C GLU A 153 0.51 -22.14 -20.63
N GLU A 154 0.27 -23.39 -20.30
CA GLU A 154 -0.18 -24.41 -21.26
C GLU A 154 -1.54 -24.05 -21.88
N PHE A 155 -2.47 -23.52 -21.07
CA PHE A 155 -3.83 -23.17 -21.50
C PHE A 155 -3.82 -21.91 -22.38
N HIS A 156 -3.07 -20.87 -22.01
CA HIS A 156 -3.03 -19.59 -22.73
C HIS A 156 -2.03 -19.55 -23.88
N GLY A 157 -1.00 -20.41 -23.86
CA GLY A 157 0.09 -20.41 -24.86
C GLY A 157 1.11 -19.31 -24.65
N ASP A 158 1.01 -18.52 -23.60
CA ASP A 158 1.89 -17.41 -23.25
C ASP A 158 2.38 -17.51 -21.79
N LYS A 159 3.47 -16.82 -21.48
CA LYS A 159 3.96 -16.73 -20.12
C LYS A 159 3.00 -15.99 -19.21
N ILE A 160 2.77 -16.55 -18.04
CA ILE A 160 1.93 -15.95 -16.99
C ILE A 160 2.76 -15.02 -16.11
N HIS A 161 2.17 -13.88 -15.77
CA HIS A 161 2.77 -12.92 -14.86
C HIS A 161 2.31 -13.16 -13.44
N VAL A 162 3.26 -13.44 -12.54
CA VAL A 162 2.99 -13.59 -11.11
C VAL A 162 3.26 -12.26 -10.41
N ILE A 163 2.22 -11.70 -9.80
CA ILE A 163 2.32 -10.48 -9.00
C ILE A 163 2.54 -10.89 -7.54
N PRO A 164 3.70 -10.57 -6.92
CA PRO A 164 4.02 -11.03 -5.57
C PRO A 164 3.10 -10.47 -4.48
N ASN A 165 2.59 -9.27 -4.66
CA ASN A 165 1.66 -8.62 -3.75
C ASN A 165 0.61 -7.89 -4.58
N LEU A 166 -0.65 -8.00 -4.19
CA LEU A 166 -1.75 -7.25 -4.78
C LEU A 166 -2.00 -5.98 -3.95
N ALA A 167 -2.24 -4.86 -4.61
CA ALA A 167 -2.57 -3.59 -3.96
C ALA A 167 -4.06 -3.54 -3.48
N GLY A 168 -4.60 -4.65 -3.01
CA GLY A 168 -5.94 -4.79 -2.46
C GLY A 168 -5.91 -5.36 -1.06
N SER A 169 -6.95 -5.10 -0.27
CA SER A 169 -7.09 -5.62 1.09
C SER A 169 -8.11 -6.76 1.09
N LEU A 170 -7.66 -7.94 1.48
CA LEU A 170 -8.45 -9.17 1.54
C LEU A 170 -8.19 -9.88 2.88
N PRO A 171 -9.17 -10.57 3.47
CA PRO A 171 -8.98 -11.34 4.70
C PRO A 171 -8.20 -12.64 4.44
N ASN A 172 -7.10 -12.54 3.69
CA ASN A 172 -6.35 -13.69 3.22
C ASN A 172 -5.55 -14.38 4.32
N ASN A 173 -5.23 -13.67 5.39
CA ASN A 173 -4.58 -14.20 6.58
C ASN A 173 -5.36 -15.35 7.23
N CYS A 174 -6.67 -15.41 7.08
CA CYS A 174 -7.47 -16.56 7.53
C CYS A 174 -7.01 -17.86 6.88
N PHE A 175 -6.59 -17.82 5.63
CA PHE A 175 -6.11 -18.99 4.90
C PHE A 175 -4.62 -19.22 5.12
N THR A 176 -3.80 -18.19 4.96
CA THR A 176 -2.34 -18.33 5.01
C THR A 176 -1.81 -18.55 6.41
N ASP A 177 -2.32 -17.80 7.40
CA ASP A 177 -1.75 -17.76 8.74
C ASP A 177 -2.53 -18.61 9.73
N VAL A 178 -3.86 -18.65 9.62
CA VAL A 178 -4.70 -19.47 10.52
C VAL A 178 -4.81 -20.92 10.04
N LEU A 179 -5.13 -21.13 8.76
CA LEU A 179 -5.26 -22.47 8.19
C LEU A 179 -3.94 -23.03 7.64
N ASN A 180 -2.90 -22.20 7.54
CA ASN A 180 -1.57 -22.54 7.00
C ASN A 180 -1.64 -23.22 5.61
N VAL A 181 -2.50 -22.67 4.73
CA VAL A 181 -2.60 -23.12 3.34
C VAL A 181 -2.13 -22.01 2.39
N PRO A 182 -1.40 -22.37 1.31
CA PRO A 182 -1.01 -21.40 0.30
C PRO A 182 -2.25 -20.87 -0.45
N THR A 183 -2.24 -19.60 -0.79
CA THR A 183 -3.30 -18.97 -1.56
C THR A 183 -2.74 -18.40 -2.85
N ILE A 184 -3.47 -18.59 -3.94
CA ILE A 184 -3.14 -18.08 -5.26
C ILE A 184 -4.39 -17.40 -5.79
N TRP A 185 -4.29 -16.12 -6.06
CA TRP A 185 -5.39 -15.33 -6.62
C TRP A 185 -5.28 -15.30 -8.13
N ILE A 186 -6.32 -15.77 -8.82
CA ILE A 186 -6.41 -15.75 -10.27
C ILE A 186 -7.56 -14.80 -10.62
N PRO A 187 -7.26 -13.56 -11.08
CA PRO A 187 -8.30 -12.64 -11.48
C PRO A 187 -8.98 -13.16 -12.76
N HIS A 188 -10.30 -13.10 -12.78
CA HIS A 188 -11.12 -13.47 -13.94
C HIS A 188 -11.84 -12.27 -14.56
N SER A 189 -11.73 -11.10 -13.93
CA SER A 189 -12.33 -9.86 -14.43
C SER A 189 -11.34 -9.14 -15.35
N TYR A 190 -11.83 -8.69 -16.48
CA TYR A 190 -11.04 -7.90 -17.42
C TYR A 190 -11.17 -6.38 -17.13
N LYS A 191 -10.32 -5.58 -17.76
CA LYS A 191 -10.19 -4.15 -17.45
C LYS A 191 -11.51 -3.38 -17.63
N GLU A 192 -12.34 -3.76 -18.59
CA GLU A 192 -13.58 -3.10 -18.95
C GLU A 192 -14.80 -3.62 -18.19
N CYS A 193 -14.62 -4.53 -17.21
CA CYS A 193 -15.73 -5.14 -16.45
C CYS A 193 -16.45 -4.16 -15.51
N SER A 194 -16.07 -2.89 -15.50
CA SER A 194 -16.64 -1.87 -14.62
C SER A 194 -16.54 -2.19 -13.12
N GLN A 195 -15.42 -2.77 -12.69
CA GLN A 195 -15.17 -3.18 -11.31
C GLN A 195 -15.52 -2.06 -10.31
N HIS A 196 -16.30 -2.39 -9.30
CA HIS A 196 -16.83 -1.47 -8.27
C HIS A 196 -17.75 -0.37 -8.80
N ALA A 197 -18.28 -0.51 -10.02
CA ALA A 197 -19.22 0.43 -10.61
C ALA A 197 -20.58 -0.23 -10.89
N PRO A 198 -21.65 0.55 -11.14
CA PRO A 198 -22.91 -0.01 -11.62
C PRO A 198 -22.71 -0.84 -12.90
N ASN A 199 -23.38 -1.98 -12.95
CA ASN A 199 -23.29 -2.95 -14.07
C ASN A 199 -21.92 -3.65 -14.19
N GLU A 200 -21.23 -3.88 -13.07
CA GLU A 200 -20.07 -4.77 -13.03
C GLU A 200 -20.44 -6.15 -13.61
N HIS A 201 -19.59 -6.70 -14.50
CA HIS A 201 -19.83 -7.97 -15.20
C HIS A 201 -18.54 -8.74 -15.46
#